data_2879db9ed31b63fd9301078b32f22036
#
_entry.id   2879db9ed31b63fd9301078b32f22036
#
_cell.length_a   1.000
_cell.length_b   1.000
_cell.length_c   1.000
_cell.angle_alpha   90.00
_cell.angle_beta   90.00
_cell.angle_gamma   90.00
#
_symmetry.space_group_name_H-M   'P 1'
#
loop_
_entity.id
_entity.type
_entity.pdbx_description
1 polymer ?
#
loop_
_entity_poly.entity_id
_entity_poly.type
_entity_poly.pdbx_seq_one_letter_code
_entity_poly.pdbx_strand_id
1 'polypeptide(L)'
;KTAVLQALCRLFAFDPALRRIQRSDFHVPFDEEEVPLERQLWIEADFLFPELEDDEDNSTVAPHFSHMRLDEPDGVPRVRFRLNATIGLDGDIEDTLVYVLDVDEDDLPLNVAQVPRAERNHIQVHYLPARRDPADHITYGANALLGRLLRAVRWEAERETIQGLTEQISDSLAANPSVNAFSESLKATWATLHKGKFFADPKI
;
A
#
# COMPACT_ATOMS: atom_id res chain seq x y z
N LYS A 1 -17.40 11.24 -8.38
CA LYS A 1 -16.21 11.61 -7.56
C LYS A 1 -15.70 10.42 -6.72
N THR A 2 -16.57 9.65 -6.05
CA THR A 2 -16.16 8.51 -5.21
C THR A 2 -15.49 7.40 -6.01
N ALA A 3 -15.98 7.07 -7.21
CA ALA A 3 -15.39 6.05 -8.07
C ALA A 3 -13.94 6.38 -8.46
N VAL A 4 -13.64 7.65 -8.77
CA VAL A 4 -12.26 8.09 -9.08
C VAL A 4 -11.34 7.90 -7.88
N LEU A 5 -11.80 8.26 -6.68
CA LEU A 5 -11.02 8.06 -5.45
C LEU A 5 -10.79 6.57 -5.17
N GLN A 6 -11.79 5.73 -5.42
CA GLN A 6 -11.64 4.29 -5.30
C GLN A 6 -10.64 3.73 -6.31
N ALA A 7 -10.72 4.18 -7.58
CA ALA A 7 -9.77 3.79 -8.62
C ALA A 7 -8.32 4.14 -8.24
N LEU A 8 -8.08 5.36 -7.73
CA LEU A 8 -6.76 5.75 -7.22
C LEU A 8 -6.32 4.88 -6.04
N CYS A 9 -7.24 4.48 -5.16
CA CYS A 9 -6.93 3.54 -4.08
C CYS A 9 -6.55 2.17 -4.61
N ARG A 10 -7.23 1.64 -5.64
CA ARG A 10 -6.87 0.36 -6.27
C ARG A 10 -5.45 0.41 -6.84
N LEU A 11 -5.07 1.53 -7.45
CA LEU A 11 -3.72 1.72 -7.97
C LEU A 11 -2.67 1.86 -6.86
N PHE A 12 -2.84 2.81 -5.94
CA PHE A 12 -1.73 3.33 -5.13
C PHE A 12 -2.04 3.52 -3.64
N ALA A 13 -3.16 3.00 -3.10
CA ALA A 13 -3.43 3.18 -1.68
C ALA A 13 -2.25 2.72 -0.83
N PHE A 14 -1.93 3.48 0.22
CA PHE A 14 -0.91 3.07 1.19
C PHE A 14 -1.32 1.78 1.90
N ASP A 15 -2.60 1.66 2.28
CA ASP A 15 -3.16 0.44 2.85
C ASP A 15 -3.35 -0.63 1.75
N PRO A 16 -2.65 -1.78 1.83
CA PRO A 16 -2.79 -2.85 0.86
C PRO A 16 -4.22 -3.41 0.74
N ALA A 17 -5.03 -3.33 1.80
CA ALA A 17 -6.42 -3.78 1.77
C ALA A 17 -7.27 -2.96 0.77
N LEU A 18 -6.98 -1.67 0.63
CA LEU A 18 -7.66 -0.79 -0.33
C LEU A 18 -7.20 -1.01 -1.78
N ARG A 19 -6.04 -1.63 -2.00
CA ARG A 19 -5.54 -1.99 -3.35
C ARG A 19 -6.24 -3.21 -3.92
N ARG A 20 -6.85 -4.04 -3.05
CA ARG A 20 -7.47 -5.30 -3.48
C ARG A 20 -8.68 -5.02 -4.35
N ILE A 21 -8.67 -5.56 -5.57
CA ILE A 21 -9.83 -5.55 -6.45
C ILE A 21 -10.92 -6.41 -5.83
N GLN A 22 -12.14 -5.93 -5.88
CA GLN A 22 -13.33 -6.60 -5.35
C GLN A 22 -14.31 -6.93 -6.47
N ARG A 23 -15.14 -7.92 -6.26
CA ARG A 23 -16.19 -8.30 -7.21
C ARG A 23 -17.12 -7.14 -7.58
N SER A 24 -17.35 -6.22 -6.63
CA SER A 24 -18.14 -5.01 -6.84
C SER A 24 -17.47 -3.97 -7.74
N ASP A 25 -16.17 -4.10 -8.05
CA ASP A 25 -15.45 -3.18 -8.93
C ASP A 25 -15.74 -3.50 -10.42
N PHE A 26 -16.20 -4.72 -10.72
CA PHE A 26 -16.55 -5.13 -12.08
C PHE A 26 -17.95 -4.66 -12.44
N HIS A 27 -18.05 -4.04 -13.62
CA HIS A 27 -19.34 -3.60 -14.14
C HIS A 27 -20.23 -4.80 -14.54
N VAL A 28 -21.48 -4.76 -14.10
CA VAL A 28 -22.52 -5.70 -14.52
C VAL A 28 -23.59 -4.89 -15.21
N PRO A 29 -23.81 -5.06 -16.54
CA PRO A 29 -24.89 -4.39 -17.26
C PRO A 29 -26.25 -4.76 -16.65
N PHE A 30 -27.17 -3.79 -16.62
CA PHE A 30 -28.50 -3.99 -16.05
C PHE A 30 -29.36 -4.98 -16.85
N ASP A 31 -29.15 -5.06 -18.15
CA ASP A 31 -29.84 -5.88 -19.12
C ASP A 31 -29.10 -7.16 -19.51
N GLU A 32 -28.15 -7.57 -18.66
CA GLU A 32 -27.39 -8.79 -18.91
C GLU A 32 -28.25 -10.03 -18.74
N GLU A 33 -28.49 -10.75 -19.82
CA GLU A 33 -29.26 -12.01 -19.83
C GLU A 33 -28.38 -13.24 -19.57
N GLU A 34 -27.11 -13.22 -20.02
CA GLU A 34 -26.14 -14.30 -19.87
C GLU A 34 -24.88 -13.83 -19.14
N VAL A 35 -24.47 -14.56 -18.10
CA VAL A 35 -23.24 -14.26 -17.36
C VAL A 35 -22.04 -14.67 -18.21
N PRO A 36 -21.13 -13.74 -18.57
CA PRO A 36 -19.94 -14.09 -19.34
C PRO A 36 -18.99 -15.00 -18.54
N LEU A 37 -18.19 -15.80 -19.25
CA LEU A 37 -17.19 -16.69 -18.65
C LEU A 37 -16.16 -15.91 -17.82
N GLU A 38 -15.84 -14.70 -18.26
CA GLU A 38 -14.88 -13.81 -17.62
C GLU A 38 -15.33 -12.36 -17.77
N ARG A 39 -15.09 -11.55 -16.73
CA ARG A 39 -15.23 -10.09 -16.78
C ARG A 39 -13.88 -9.46 -16.62
N GLN A 40 -13.68 -8.35 -17.30
CA GLN A 40 -12.46 -7.59 -17.27
C GLN A 40 -12.74 -6.16 -16.79
N LEU A 41 -11.78 -5.59 -16.07
CA LEU A 41 -11.71 -4.16 -15.82
C LEU A 41 -10.27 -3.69 -15.98
N TRP A 42 -10.14 -2.41 -16.29
CA TRP A 42 -8.85 -1.75 -16.25
C TRP A 42 -8.97 -0.33 -15.68
N ILE A 43 -7.91 0.13 -15.07
CA ILE A 43 -7.79 1.48 -14.51
C ILE A 43 -6.45 2.02 -14.97
N GLU A 44 -6.47 3.20 -15.59
CA GLU A 44 -5.26 3.90 -16.01
C GLU A 44 -5.06 5.19 -15.24
N ALA A 45 -3.78 5.54 -15.03
CA ALA A 45 -3.36 6.81 -14.48
C ALA A 45 -2.14 7.31 -15.23
N ASP A 46 -2.29 8.47 -15.87
CA ASP A 46 -1.21 9.21 -16.51
C ASP A 46 -0.65 10.26 -15.56
N PHE A 47 0.66 10.23 -15.38
CA PHE A 47 1.43 11.26 -14.71
C PHE A 47 2.17 12.07 -15.77
N LEU A 48 1.72 13.30 -15.99
CA LEU A 48 2.24 14.23 -16.98
C LEU A 48 3.28 15.17 -16.32
N PHE A 49 4.35 15.46 -17.04
CA PHE A 49 5.45 16.30 -16.57
C PHE A 49 5.64 17.48 -17.56
N PRO A 50 4.69 18.44 -17.59
CA PRO A 50 4.77 19.57 -18.50
C PRO A 50 5.98 20.49 -18.26
N GLU A 51 6.56 20.46 -17.04
CA GLU A 51 7.76 21.18 -16.69
C GLU A 51 9.02 20.70 -17.44
N LEU A 52 8.95 19.53 -18.07
CA LEU A 52 10.06 18.95 -18.85
C LEU A 52 9.95 19.25 -20.35
N GLU A 53 8.88 19.89 -20.80
CA GLU A 53 8.64 20.17 -22.21
C GLU A 53 9.60 21.25 -22.77
N ASP A 54 9.99 22.21 -21.93
CA ASP A 54 10.83 23.36 -22.30
C ASP A 54 12.32 23.20 -21.94
N ASP A 55 12.71 22.12 -21.28
CA ASP A 55 14.06 21.97 -20.73
C ASP A 55 14.83 20.86 -21.49
N GLU A 56 15.58 21.27 -22.51
CA GLU A 56 16.40 20.36 -23.33
C GLU A 56 17.42 19.56 -22.50
N ASP A 57 17.78 20.03 -21.30
CA ASP A 57 18.77 19.40 -20.41
C ASP A 57 18.14 18.51 -19.33
N ASN A 58 16.85 18.63 -19.05
CA ASN A 58 16.14 17.83 -18.01
C ASN A 58 15.20 16.79 -18.61
N SER A 59 15.73 15.84 -19.32
CA SER A 59 14.97 14.71 -19.86
C SER A 59 14.47 13.69 -18.82
N THR A 60 14.52 14.01 -17.53
CA THR A 60 14.17 13.09 -16.46
C THR A 60 12.79 13.38 -15.90
N VAL A 61 11.82 12.56 -16.30
CA VAL A 61 10.66 12.20 -15.46
C VAL A 61 11.15 11.97 -14.03
N ALA A 62 10.31 12.16 -13.02
CA ALA A 62 10.69 11.88 -11.64
C ALA A 62 11.67 10.68 -11.57
N PRO A 63 12.85 10.79 -10.92
CA PRO A 63 13.98 9.86 -11.10
C PRO A 63 13.64 8.38 -10.96
N HIS A 64 12.58 8.06 -10.20
CA HIS A 64 12.12 6.71 -9.98
C HIS A 64 11.45 6.06 -11.20
N PHE A 65 10.97 6.86 -12.16
CA PHE A 65 10.16 6.40 -13.29
C PHE A 65 10.77 6.73 -14.66
N SER A 66 11.96 7.33 -14.70
CA SER A 66 12.59 7.79 -15.94
C SER A 66 12.78 6.69 -16.98
N HIS A 67 13.00 5.44 -16.54
CA HIS A 67 13.15 4.27 -17.42
C HIS A 67 11.81 3.71 -17.94
N MET A 68 10.68 4.22 -17.44
CA MET A 68 9.32 3.79 -17.80
C MET A 68 8.52 4.93 -18.45
N ARG A 69 9.23 5.86 -19.03
CA ARG A 69 8.62 6.99 -19.72
C ARG A 69 7.95 6.53 -21.01
N LEU A 70 6.72 6.99 -21.21
CA LEU A 70 6.01 6.87 -22.48
C LEU A 70 6.25 8.14 -23.27
N ASP A 71 7.04 8.02 -24.35
CA ASP A 71 7.36 9.13 -25.23
C ASP A 71 6.46 9.10 -26.45
N GLU A 72 5.75 10.21 -26.67
CA GLU A 72 5.09 10.48 -27.92
C GLU A 72 5.84 11.59 -28.66
N PRO A 73 6.03 11.49 -29.97
CA PRO A 73 6.54 12.59 -30.76
C PRO A 73 5.62 13.81 -30.53
N ASP A 74 6.13 14.92 -30.13
CA ASP A 74 5.38 16.16 -29.85
C ASP A 74 4.43 16.09 -28.61
N GLY A 75 4.54 15.07 -27.75
CA GLY A 75 3.72 14.91 -26.54
C GLY A 75 4.42 15.38 -25.28
N VAL A 76 3.64 15.76 -24.26
CA VAL A 76 4.15 16.02 -22.91
C VAL A 76 4.74 14.74 -22.34
N PRO A 77 5.98 14.75 -21.80
CA PRO A 77 6.56 13.59 -21.13
C PRO A 77 5.63 13.03 -20.09
N ARG A 78 5.36 11.73 -20.12
CA ARG A 78 4.41 11.07 -19.22
C ARG A 78 4.85 9.68 -18.80
N VAL A 79 4.33 9.22 -17.67
CA VAL A 79 4.39 7.82 -17.23
C VAL A 79 2.97 7.32 -17.04
N ARG A 80 2.59 6.24 -17.72
CA ARG A 80 1.26 5.64 -17.62
C ARG A 80 1.31 4.32 -16.85
N PHE A 81 0.49 4.25 -15.82
CA PHE A 81 0.21 3.01 -15.10
C PHE A 81 -1.13 2.44 -15.53
N ARG A 82 -1.19 1.14 -15.74
CA ARG A 82 -2.45 0.42 -16.00
C ARG A 82 -2.59 -0.77 -15.07
N LEU A 83 -3.68 -0.80 -14.32
CA LEU A 83 -4.12 -1.97 -13.55
C LEU A 83 -5.13 -2.72 -14.41
N ASN A 84 -4.82 -3.96 -14.75
CA ASN A 84 -5.76 -4.89 -15.39
C ASN A 84 -6.24 -5.87 -14.33
N ALA A 85 -7.53 -6.21 -14.35
CA ALA A 85 -8.07 -7.28 -13.53
C ALA A 85 -9.13 -8.08 -14.27
N THR A 86 -9.19 -9.37 -13.96
CA THR A 86 -10.15 -10.32 -14.50
C THR A 86 -10.83 -11.07 -13.36
N ILE A 87 -12.08 -11.44 -13.54
CA ILE A 87 -12.83 -12.33 -12.66
C ILE A 87 -13.48 -13.43 -13.46
N GLY A 88 -13.16 -14.68 -13.13
CA GLY A 88 -13.75 -15.88 -13.73
C GLY A 88 -15.09 -16.27 -13.09
N LEU A 89 -15.72 -17.32 -13.63
CA LEU A 89 -16.98 -17.89 -13.11
C LEU A 89 -16.83 -18.46 -11.69
N ASP A 90 -15.65 -18.94 -11.34
CA ASP A 90 -15.28 -19.42 -10.00
C ASP A 90 -15.20 -18.29 -8.96
N GLY A 91 -15.16 -17.02 -9.43
CA GLY A 91 -15.07 -15.85 -8.61
C GLY A 91 -13.64 -15.47 -8.22
N ASP A 92 -12.64 -16.19 -8.74
CA ASP A 92 -11.24 -15.84 -8.56
C ASP A 92 -10.91 -14.57 -9.33
N ILE A 93 -10.18 -13.67 -8.66
CA ILE A 93 -9.78 -12.37 -9.22
C ILE A 93 -8.28 -12.36 -9.37
N GLU A 94 -7.84 -12.16 -10.61
CA GLU A 94 -6.45 -11.93 -10.96
C GLU A 94 -6.26 -10.46 -11.31
N ASP A 95 -5.21 -9.82 -10.75
CA ASP A 95 -4.88 -8.45 -11.09
C ASP A 95 -3.38 -8.26 -11.34
N THR A 96 -3.06 -7.35 -12.25
CA THR A 96 -1.69 -7.01 -12.62
C THR A 96 -1.56 -5.52 -12.85
N LEU A 97 -0.59 -4.89 -12.21
CA LEU A 97 -0.22 -3.49 -12.42
C LEU A 97 1.00 -3.43 -13.36
N VAL A 98 0.86 -2.67 -14.44
CA VAL A 98 1.89 -2.50 -15.46
C VAL A 98 2.17 -1.03 -15.76
N TYR A 99 3.38 -0.77 -16.23
CA TYR A 99 3.70 0.44 -17.00
C TYR A 99 3.31 0.23 -18.45
N VAL A 100 2.73 1.24 -19.08
CA VAL A 100 2.53 1.28 -20.54
C VAL A 100 3.72 1.99 -21.14
N LEU A 101 4.46 1.27 -21.99
CA LEU A 101 5.70 1.76 -22.61
C LEU A 101 5.49 2.21 -24.06
N ASP A 102 4.42 1.74 -24.68
CA ASP A 102 4.06 2.06 -26.07
C ASP A 102 2.55 1.88 -26.27
N VAL A 103 1.97 2.67 -27.17
CA VAL A 103 0.54 2.67 -27.49
C VAL A 103 0.32 2.66 -29.00
N ASP A 104 -0.82 2.14 -29.43
CA ASP A 104 -1.25 2.20 -30.83
C ASP A 104 -1.94 3.55 -31.19
N GLU A 105 -2.45 3.64 -32.43
CA GLU A 105 -3.16 4.82 -32.94
C GLU A 105 -4.45 5.13 -32.14
N ASP A 106 -5.03 4.15 -31.46
CA ASP A 106 -6.22 4.27 -30.61
C ASP A 106 -5.87 4.46 -29.12
N ASP A 107 -4.61 4.77 -28.78
CA ASP A 107 -4.07 4.94 -27.42
C ASP A 107 -4.17 3.67 -26.56
N LEU A 108 -4.25 2.49 -27.19
CA LEU A 108 -4.27 1.20 -26.50
C LEU A 108 -2.84 0.68 -26.29
N PRO A 109 -2.56 0.03 -25.15
CA PRO A 109 -1.22 -0.47 -24.82
C PRO A 109 -0.71 -1.51 -25.83
N LEU A 110 0.42 -1.24 -26.49
CA LEU A 110 1.17 -2.19 -27.34
C LEU A 110 2.27 -2.91 -26.57
N ASN A 111 2.98 -2.18 -25.73
CA ASN A 111 4.06 -2.72 -24.93
C ASN A 111 3.90 -2.33 -23.48
N VAL A 112 4.07 -3.31 -22.58
CA VAL A 112 3.88 -3.13 -21.15
C VAL A 112 4.99 -3.79 -20.33
N ALA A 113 5.33 -3.24 -19.18
CA ALA A 113 6.24 -3.83 -18.22
C ALA A 113 5.58 -3.92 -16.84
N GLN A 114 5.77 -5.02 -16.13
CA GLN A 114 5.21 -5.19 -14.80
C GLN A 114 5.82 -4.18 -13.81
N VAL A 115 4.98 -3.53 -13.00
CA VAL A 115 5.43 -2.61 -11.96
C VAL A 115 5.96 -3.40 -10.78
N PRO A 116 7.26 -3.26 -10.43
CA PRO A 116 7.81 -3.88 -9.24
C PRO A 116 7.13 -3.33 -7.96
N ARG A 117 6.96 -4.20 -6.97
CA ARG A 117 6.33 -3.80 -5.70
C ARG A 117 7.04 -2.62 -5.03
N ALA A 118 8.36 -2.53 -5.14
CA ALA A 118 9.17 -1.44 -4.61
C ALA A 118 8.80 -0.11 -5.28
N GLU A 119 8.70 -0.09 -6.61
CA GLU A 119 8.37 1.09 -7.40
C GLU A 119 6.94 1.56 -7.17
N ARG A 120 5.96 0.63 -7.07
CA ARG A 120 4.59 0.98 -6.70
C ARG A 120 4.50 1.76 -5.39
N ASN A 121 5.40 1.51 -4.44
CA ASN A 121 5.41 2.18 -3.14
C ASN A 121 5.95 3.62 -3.18
N HIS A 122 6.53 4.08 -4.28
CA HIS A 122 6.93 5.48 -4.45
C HIS A 122 5.73 6.41 -4.60
N ILE A 123 4.60 5.88 -5.11
CA ILE A 123 3.33 6.62 -5.15
C ILE A 123 2.43 6.11 -4.03
N GLN A 124 1.95 7.01 -3.19
CA GLN A 124 1.11 6.66 -2.05
C GLN A 124 -0.16 7.52 -2.01
N VAL A 125 -1.30 6.85 -2.12
CA VAL A 125 -2.61 7.46 -1.91
C VAL A 125 -3.10 7.15 -0.51
N HIS A 126 -3.38 8.20 0.25
CA HIS A 126 -3.95 8.12 1.60
C HIS A 126 -5.42 8.50 1.53
N TYR A 127 -6.28 7.50 1.60
CA TYR A 127 -7.72 7.70 1.56
C TYR A 127 -8.25 8.10 2.95
N LEU A 128 -8.93 9.24 3.00
CA LEU A 128 -9.67 9.69 4.18
C LEU A 128 -11.16 9.56 3.86
N PRO A 129 -11.88 8.60 4.44
CA PRO A 129 -13.30 8.44 4.22
C PRO A 129 -14.08 9.64 4.75
N ALA A 130 -15.25 9.91 4.15
CA ALA A 130 -16.13 11.01 4.59
C ALA A 130 -16.61 10.81 6.04
N ARG A 131 -16.76 9.57 6.49
CA ARG A 131 -16.96 9.22 7.89
C ARG A 131 -15.63 9.37 8.62
N ARG A 132 -15.45 10.52 9.25
CA ARG A 132 -14.26 10.89 9.99
C ARG A 132 -14.44 10.50 11.46
N ASP A 133 -14.26 9.24 11.79
CA ASP A 133 -14.16 8.84 13.18
C ASP A 133 -12.72 9.14 13.65
N PRO A 134 -12.53 10.06 14.62
CA PRO A 134 -11.19 10.35 15.14
C PRO A 134 -10.50 9.11 15.70
N ALA A 135 -11.23 8.15 16.23
CA ALA A 135 -10.68 6.92 16.78
C ALA A 135 -9.95 6.08 15.71
N ASP A 136 -10.40 6.13 14.44
CA ASP A 136 -9.76 5.39 13.33
C ASP A 136 -8.46 6.05 12.84
N HIS A 137 -8.31 7.37 13.07
CA HIS A 137 -7.23 8.16 12.48
C HIS A 137 -6.23 8.69 13.50
N ILE A 138 -6.66 8.94 14.74
CA ILE A 138 -5.85 9.48 15.83
C ILE A 138 -5.54 8.38 16.83
N THR A 139 -4.94 7.30 16.36
CA THR A 139 -4.42 6.22 17.19
C THR A 139 -2.92 6.04 16.93
N TYR A 140 -2.22 5.43 17.88
CA TYR A 140 -0.81 5.06 17.72
C TYR A 140 -0.63 3.82 16.82
N GLY A 141 -1.71 3.27 16.30
CA GLY A 141 -1.68 2.12 15.39
C GLY A 141 -0.82 2.39 14.15
N ALA A 142 -0.10 1.37 13.69
CA ALA A 142 0.85 1.50 12.59
C ALA A 142 0.25 2.04 11.29
N ASN A 143 -1.04 1.78 11.06
CA ASN A 143 -1.78 2.21 9.87
C ASN A 143 -2.52 3.53 10.05
N ALA A 144 -2.66 4.03 11.29
CA ALA A 144 -3.29 5.32 11.56
C ALA A 144 -2.39 6.48 11.13
N LEU A 145 -2.99 7.60 10.75
CA LEU A 145 -2.27 8.79 10.30
C LEU A 145 -1.25 9.26 11.34
N LEU A 146 -1.66 9.35 12.62
CA LEU A 146 -0.77 9.76 13.71
C LEU A 146 0.41 8.77 13.87
N GLY A 147 0.16 7.46 13.86
CA GLY A 147 1.22 6.47 14.00
C GLY A 147 2.24 6.53 12.86
N ARG A 148 1.82 6.92 11.65
CA ARG A 148 2.72 7.13 10.50
C ARG A 148 3.52 8.43 10.62
N LEU A 149 2.89 9.52 11.03
CA LEU A 149 3.58 10.79 11.30
C LEU A 149 4.66 10.61 12.36
N LEU A 150 4.35 9.92 13.47
CA LEU A 150 5.31 9.63 14.53
C LEU A 150 6.49 8.79 14.03
N ARG A 151 6.27 7.85 13.11
CA ARG A 151 7.38 7.06 12.51
C ARG A 151 8.24 7.86 11.54
N ALA A 152 7.69 8.89 10.90
CA ALA A 152 8.43 9.76 9.99
C ALA A 152 9.30 10.81 10.71
N VAL A 153 9.03 11.05 12.00
CA VAL A 153 9.83 11.96 12.83
C VAL A 153 11.18 11.31 13.16
N ARG A 154 12.23 12.13 13.19
CA ARG A 154 13.56 11.72 13.64
C ARG A 154 13.63 11.78 15.16
N TRP A 155 13.80 10.62 15.79
CA TRP A 155 13.81 10.45 17.24
C TRP A 155 15.22 10.28 17.83
N GLU A 156 16.28 10.68 17.09
CA GLU A 156 17.65 10.43 17.52
C GLU A 156 17.98 11.10 18.87
N ALA A 157 17.46 12.31 19.09
CA ALA A 157 17.72 13.06 20.34
C ALA A 157 16.93 12.51 21.55
N GLU A 158 15.74 11.95 21.29
CA GLU A 158 14.84 11.47 22.34
C GLU A 158 14.97 9.97 22.61
N ARG A 159 15.70 9.25 21.75
CA ARG A 159 15.80 7.78 21.79
C ARG A 159 16.19 7.25 23.16
N GLU A 160 17.26 7.79 23.77
CA GLU A 160 17.74 7.36 25.07
C GLU A 160 16.71 7.61 26.18
N THR A 161 16.06 8.77 26.14
CA THR A 161 15.02 9.13 27.10
C THR A 161 13.80 8.21 26.98
N ILE A 162 13.33 7.96 25.75
CA ILE A 162 12.20 7.07 25.49
C ILE A 162 12.52 5.65 25.92
N GLN A 163 13.72 5.16 25.61
CA GLN A 163 14.17 3.84 26.02
C GLN A 163 14.21 3.71 27.56
N GLY A 164 14.76 4.69 28.26
CA GLY A 164 14.79 4.69 29.71
C GLY A 164 13.40 4.71 30.35
N LEU A 165 12.46 5.47 29.80
CA LEU A 165 11.07 5.45 30.24
C LEU A 165 10.39 4.10 29.96
N THR A 166 10.66 3.48 28.83
CA THR A 166 10.13 2.15 28.51
C THR A 166 10.65 1.08 29.46
N GLU A 167 11.94 1.14 29.82
CA GLU A 167 12.55 0.24 30.84
C GLU A 167 11.90 0.43 32.19
N GLN A 168 11.69 1.69 32.64
CA GLN A 168 11.01 1.97 33.92
C GLN A 168 9.56 1.44 33.93
N ILE A 169 8.84 1.57 32.84
CA ILE A 169 7.48 1.02 32.71
C ILE A 169 7.54 -0.51 32.80
N SER A 170 8.45 -1.17 32.11
CA SER A 170 8.63 -2.62 32.11
C SER A 170 8.98 -3.13 33.48
N ASP A 171 9.90 -2.45 34.21
CA ASP A 171 10.29 -2.79 35.57
C ASP A 171 9.11 -2.65 36.54
N SER A 172 8.33 -1.58 36.38
CA SER A 172 7.14 -1.33 37.19
C SER A 172 6.06 -2.41 37.00
N LEU A 173 5.86 -2.83 35.73
CA LEU A 173 4.95 -3.93 35.40
C LEU A 173 5.46 -5.27 35.95
N ALA A 174 6.75 -5.56 35.81
CA ALA A 174 7.36 -6.77 36.32
C ALA A 174 7.34 -6.83 37.86
N ALA A 175 7.39 -5.69 38.53
CA ALA A 175 7.27 -5.62 39.99
C ALA A 175 5.85 -5.94 40.52
N ASN A 176 4.83 -5.90 39.65
CA ASN A 176 3.47 -6.25 40.06
C ASN A 176 3.33 -7.76 40.25
N PRO A 177 2.91 -8.23 41.45
CA PRO A 177 2.86 -9.68 41.76
C PRO A 177 1.95 -10.48 40.80
N SER A 178 0.86 -9.89 40.35
CA SER A 178 -0.08 -10.55 39.39
C SER A 178 0.52 -10.69 38.00
N VAL A 179 1.22 -9.66 37.52
CA VAL A 179 1.91 -9.67 36.22
C VAL A 179 3.05 -10.69 36.25
N ASN A 180 3.81 -10.73 37.35
CA ASN A 180 4.90 -11.68 37.53
C ASN A 180 4.38 -13.12 37.56
N ALA A 181 3.33 -13.41 38.34
CA ALA A 181 2.71 -14.73 38.38
C ALA A 181 2.20 -15.20 37.02
N PHE A 182 1.60 -14.29 36.23
CA PHE A 182 1.16 -14.57 34.89
C PHE A 182 2.34 -14.86 33.96
N SER A 183 3.39 -14.07 34.00
CA SER A 183 4.61 -14.25 33.21
C SER A 183 5.27 -15.60 33.49
N GLU A 184 5.40 -15.99 34.78
CA GLU A 184 5.94 -17.29 35.17
C GLU A 184 5.07 -18.46 34.71
N SER A 185 3.74 -18.31 34.75
CA SER A 185 2.80 -19.30 34.22
C SER A 185 2.94 -19.47 32.71
N LEU A 186 3.10 -18.37 31.97
CA LEU A 186 3.37 -18.42 30.54
C LEU A 186 4.70 -19.09 30.21
N LYS A 187 5.77 -18.74 30.91
CA LYS A 187 7.10 -19.38 30.77
C LYS A 187 7.03 -20.88 31.01
N ALA A 188 6.37 -21.30 32.08
CA ALA A 188 6.20 -22.72 32.43
C ALA A 188 5.41 -23.47 31.31
N THR A 189 4.31 -22.89 30.86
CA THR A 189 3.50 -23.47 29.76
C THR A 189 4.31 -23.58 28.48
N TRP A 190 5.04 -22.53 28.14
CA TRP A 190 5.87 -22.50 26.93
C TRP A 190 7.00 -23.54 26.99
N ALA A 191 7.65 -23.70 28.13
CA ALA A 191 8.68 -24.70 28.35
C ALA A 191 8.16 -26.14 28.17
N THR A 192 6.87 -26.39 28.43
CA THR A 192 6.26 -27.72 28.22
C THR A 192 5.93 -27.98 26.75
N LEU A 193 5.62 -26.93 25.96
CA LEU A 193 5.24 -27.02 24.55
C LEU A 193 6.46 -27.04 23.61
N HIS A 194 7.57 -26.41 24.00
CA HIS A 194 8.77 -26.29 23.16
C HIS A 194 9.93 -27.12 23.74
N LYS A 195 10.39 -28.10 22.94
CA LYS A 195 11.56 -28.97 23.28
C LYS A 195 12.88 -28.43 22.73
N GLY A 196 13.02 -27.12 22.49
CA GLY A 196 14.22 -26.51 21.94
C GLY A 196 14.83 -25.43 22.86
N LYS A 197 16.10 -25.05 22.62
CA LYS A 197 16.70 -23.88 23.26
C LYS A 197 15.98 -22.63 22.71
N PHE A 198 15.13 -22.04 23.53
CA PHE A 198 14.43 -20.82 23.15
C PHE A 198 15.04 -19.61 23.88
N PHE A 199 15.52 -18.64 23.09
CA PHE A 199 16.02 -17.37 23.60
C PHE A 199 14.88 -16.33 23.58
N ALA A 200 13.87 -16.51 24.36
CA ALA A 200 12.90 -15.46 24.57
C ALA A 200 12.50 -15.41 26.04
N ASP A 201 13.08 -14.47 26.73
CA ASP A 201 12.40 -13.86 27.86
C ASP A 201 11.28 -13.01 27.29
N PRO A 202 10.01 -13.39 27.38
CA PRO A 202 8.93 -12.52 26.94
C PRO A 202 8.95 -11.27 27.81
N LYS A 203 9.51 -10.19 27.29
CA LYS A 203 9.38 -8.87 27.88
C LYS A 203 7.98 -8.37 27.54
N ILE A 204 7.18 -8.10 28.55
CA ILE A 204 5.88 -7.43 28.41
C ILE A 204 6.10 -5.95 28.15
#